data_3947f1398c7299a69be5a52a3a03ee54
#
_entry.id   3947f1398c7299a69be5a52a3a03ee54
#
_cell.length_a   1.000
_cell.length_b   1.000
_cell.length_c   1.000
_cell.angle_alpha   90.00
_cell.angle_beta   90.00
_cell.angle_gamma   90.00
#
_symmetry.space_group_name_H-M   'P 1'
#
loop_
_entity.id
_entity.type
_entity.pdbx_description
1 polymer ?
#
loop_
_entity_poly.entity_id
_entity_poly.type
_entity_poly.pdbx_seq_one_letter_code
_entity_poly.pdbx_strand_id
1 'polypeptide(L)'
;MKQRIKVFFAALLTALMLATAAVPAFAVEAKAVPGTVTAQANAAFVDVTTEYIALNALRREPFVSYLNADNFTRTFYNTNLFDQLPVLTYNAALEKTAKVRAKEIVKKFSHTRPNGTRCFTAYPNMRALGENIACGQSSVTEVMLAFAEIDKPYSGQGHRRNMLNPNFNAVGCACYKVGNYCYWVQCFGRV
;
A
#
# COMPACT_ATOMS: atom_id res chain seq x y z
N MET A 1 14.71 -24.27 -9.91
CA MET A 1 14.52 -23.40 -8.77
C MET A 1 13.49 -22.29 -8.96
N LYS A 2 13.18 -21.87 -10.20
CA LYS A 2 12.21 -20.78 -10.50
C LYS A 2 10.73 -21.12 -10.26
N GLN A 3 10.35 -22.40 -10.20
CA GLN A 3 8.94 -22.81 -10.08
C GLN A 3 8.42 -22.90 -8.62
N ARG A 4 9.29 -23.08 -7.65
CA ARG A 4 8.87 -23.27 -6.22
C ARG A 4 8.48 -21.96 -5.52
N ILE A 5 8.99 -20.82 -5.96
CA ILE A 5 8.69 -19.51 -5.35
C ILE A 5 7.29 -19.01 -5.72
N LYS A 6 6.77 -19.38 -6.92
CA LYS A 6 5.40 -19.01 -7.35
C LYS A 6 4.30 -19.71 -6.55
N VAL A 7 4.58 -20.90 -5.99
CA VAL A 7 3.56 -21.72 -5.32
C VAL A 7 3.26 -21.23 -3.90
N PHE A 8 4.22 -20.65 -3.19
CA PHE A 8 4.02 -20.20 -1.80
C PHE A 8 3.20 -18.89 -1.70
N PHE A 9 3.31 -18.00 -2.68
CA PHE A 9 2.52 -16.77 -2.72
C PHE A 9 1.02 -17.05 -2.98
N ALA A 10 0.71 -18.10 -3.71
CA ALA A 10 -0.67 -18.52 -3.99
C ALA A 10 -1.35 -19.12 -2.75
N ALA A 11 -0.61 -19.80 -1.87
CA ALA A 11 -1.20 -20.57 -0.78
C ALA A 11 -1.71 -19.71 0.38
N LEU A 12 -1.10 -18.56 0.67
CA LEU A 12 -1.54 -17.69 1.78
C LEU A 12 -2.69 -16.77 1.35
N LEU A 13 -2.73 -16.35 0.06
CA LEU A 13 -3.87 -15.62 -0.50
C LEU A 13 -5.08 -16.54 -0.79
N THR A 14 -4.87 -17.84 -1.06
CA THR A 14 -5.96 -18.78 -1.34
C THR A 14 -6.81 -19.12 -0.12
N ALA A 15 -6.29 -18.98 1.10
CA ALA A 15 -7.11 -19.14 2.31
C ALA A 15 -8.14 -18.00 2.49
N LEU A 16 -7.98 -16.87 1.78
CA LEU A 16 -8.92 -15.74 1.77
C LEU A 16 -9.77 -15.69 0.48
N MET A 17 -9.48 -16.56 -0.50
CA MET A 17 -10.11 -16.56 -1.83
C MET A 17 -11.05 -17.75 -2.05
N LEU A 18 -11.89 -18.10 -1.08
CA LEU A 18 -13.03 -18.97 -1.36
C LEU A 18 -14.23 -18.12 -1.77
N ALA A 19 -14.19 -17.54 -2.93
CA ALA A 19 -15.26 -17.28 -3.90
C ALA A 19 -14.85 -16.24 -4.94
N THR A 20 -14.95 -16.65 -6.18
CA THR A 20 -15.24 -15.90 -7.40
C THR A 20 -14.13 -15.70 -8.42
N ALA A 21 -14.48 -16.15 -9.63
CA ALA A 21 -14.25 -15.66 -10.99
C ALA A 21 -12.90 -14.96 -11.33
N ALA A 22 -12.25 -15.49 -12.34
CA ALA A 22 -11.09 -14.92 -13.01
C ALA A 22 -11.28 -13.42 -13.34
N VAL A 23 -10.44 -12.57 -12.77
CA VAL A 23 -10.33 -11.16 -13.14
C VAL A 23 -9.12 -11.03 -14.09
N PRO A 24 -9.31 -10.49 -15.30
CA PRO A 24 -8.18 -10.25 -16.21
C PRO A 24 -7.25 -9.19 -15.61
N ALA A 25 -5.94 -9.40 -15.79
CA ALA A 25 -4.91 -8.44 -15.40
C ALA A 25 -5.05 -7.16 -16.24
N PHE A 26 -5.66 -6.14 -15.68
CA PHE A 26 -5.64 -4.80 -16.26
C PHE A 26 -4.44 -4.02 -15.72
N ALA A 27 -3.56 -3.61 -16.63
CA ALA A 27 -2.66 -2.51 -16.38
C ALA A 27 -3.54 -1.26 -16.18
N VAL A 28 -3.65 -0.79 -14.93
CA VAL A 28 -4.37 0.45 -14.66
C VAL A 28 -3.42 1.60 -14.94
N GLU A 29 -3.43 2.11 -16.16
CA GLU A 29 -3.03 3.49 -16.40
C GLU A 29 -3.95 4.39 -15.56
N ALA A 30 -3.35 5.36 -14.88
CA ALA A 30 -4.08 6.36 -14.11
C ALA A 30 -5.01 7.13 -15.07
N LYS A 31 -6.27 6.70 -15.13
CA LYS A 31 -7.28 7.42 -15.89
C LYS A 31 -7.52 8.75 -15.20
N ALA A 32 -7.27 9.85 -15.91
CA ALA A 32 -7.56 11.19 -15.43
C ALA A 32 -9.00 11.24 -14.93
N VAL A 33 -9.19 11.65 -13.67
CA VAL A 33 -10.51 11.83 -13.07
C VAL A 33 -11.17 13.01 -13.80
N PRO A 34 -12.32 12.83 -14.46
CA PRO A 34 -13.06 13.95 -15.03
C PRO A 34 -13.51 14.91 -13.94
N GLY A 35 -13.45 16.18 -14.25
CA GLY A 35 -13.64 17.32 -13.37
C GLY A 35 -14.80 17.29 -12.41
N THR A 36 -14.63 18.11 -11.38
CA THR A 36 -15.59 18.66 -10.39
C THR A 36 -16.75 17.73 -10.02
N VAL A 37 -16.55 16.85 -9.04
CA VAL A 37 -17.63 16.06 -8.46
C VAL A 37 -18.42 16.93 -7.49
N THR A 38 -19.54 17.44 -7.93
CA THR A 38 -20.61 18.03 -7.10
C THR A 38 -21.44 16.91 -6.47
N ALA A 39 -20.85 16.08 -5.62
CA ALA A 39 -21.61 15.09 -4.84
C ALA A 39 -20.83 14.69 -3.58
N GLN A 40 -20.79 15.60 -2.61
CA GLN A 40 -20.21 15.33 -1.29
C GLN A 40 -21.15 14.51 -0.38
N ALA A 41 -22.32 14.11 -0.87
CA ALA A 41 -23.38 13.51 -0.08
C ALA A 41 -23.09 12.07 0.40
N ASN A 42 -22.12 11.34 -0.18
CA ASN A 42 -21.81 9.95 0.15
C ASN A 42 -20.29 9.71 0.36
N ALA A 43 -19.59 10.65 0.94
CA ALA A 43 -18.17 10.51 1.19
C ALA A 43 -17.92 10.09 2.65
N ALA A 44 -17.27 8.95 2.85
CA ALA A 44 -17.00 8.38 4.18
C ALA A 44 -15.64 7.67 4.23
N PHE A 45 -15.08 7.57 5.45
CA PHE A 45 -13.98 6.65 5.69
C PHE A 45 -14.50 5.21 5.81
N VAL A 46 -13.76 4.29 5.23
CA VAL A 46 -14.02 2.84 5.28
C VAL A 46 -13.08 2.24 6.33
N ASP A 47 -13.51 1.16 6.98
CA ASP A 47 -12.65 0.40 7.89
C ASP A 47 -11.50 -0.25 7.11
N VAL A 48 -10.28 -0.04 7.56
CA VAL A 48 -9.02 -0.52 6.96
C VAL A 48 -8.25 -1.47 7.88
N THR A 49 -8.88 -2.01 8.92
CA THR A 49 -8.24 -2.94 9.86
C THR A 49 -7.63 -4.15 9.13
N THR A 50 -8.33 -4.70 8.14
CA THR A 50 -7.84 -5.82 7.33
C THR A 50 -6.64 -5.45 6.46
N GLU A 51 -6.50 -4.19 6.04
CA GLU A 51 -5.32 -3.70 5.30
C GLU A 51 -4.06 -3.76 6.18
N TYR A 52 -4.17 -3.30 7.42
CA TYR A 52 -3.08 -3.37 8.39
C TYR A 52 -2.65 -4.82 8.68
N ILE A 53 -3.62 -5.74 8.82
CA ILE A 53 -3.36 -7.17 9.02
C ILE A 53 -2.66 -7.76 7.80
N ALA A 54 -3.16 -7.50 6.59
CA ALA A 54 -2.58 -8.00 5.35
C ALA A 54 -1.17 -7.48 5.10
N LEU A 55 -0.91 -6.21 5.43
CA LEU A 55 0.43 -5.61 5.35
C LEU A 55 1.43 -6.32 6.28
N ASN A 56 1.05 -6.61 7.51
CA ASN A 56 1.91 -7.34 8.43
C ASN A 56 2.05 -8.83 8.08
N ALA A 57 1.03 -9.44 7.46
CA ALA A 57 1.14 -10.78 6.91
C ALA A 57 2.20 -10.82 5.79
N LEU A 58 2.15 -9.87 4.83
CA LEU A 58 3.17 -9.73 3.79
C LEU A 58 4.58 -9.58 4.38
N ARG A 59 4.76 -8.73 5.41
CA ARG A 59 6.07 -8.52 6.04
C ARG A 59 6.61 -9.75 6.76
N ARG A 60 5.78 -10.73 7.09
CA ARG A 60 6.17 -12.00 7.73
C ARG A 60 6.36 -13.16 6.76
N GLU A 61 6.08 -12.95 5.47
CA GLU A 61 6.29 -14.03 4.49
C GLU A 61 7.76 -14.43 4.41
N PRO A 62 8.07 -15.73 4.43
CA PRO A 62 9.43 -16.22 4.23
C PRO A 62 9.95 -15.79 2.85
N PHE A 63 11.20 -15.35 2.81
CA PHE A 63 11.89 -14.94 1.59
C PHE A 63 11.15 -13.81 0.83
N VAL A 64 10.38 -12.97 1.54
CA VAL A 64 9.77 -11.80 0.94
C VAL A 64 10.85 -10.86 0.37
N SER A 65 10.62 -10.29 -0.81
CA SER A 65 11.66 -9.55 -1.53
C SER A 65 11.11 -8.48 -2.45
N TYR A 66 11.98 -7.57 -2.87
CA TYR A 66 11.78 -6.66 -3.98
C TYR A 66 12.99 -6.67 -4.94
N LEU A 67 12.81 -6.20 -6.17
CA LEU A 67 13.91 -6.06 -7.14
C LEU A 67 14.84 -4.91 -6.75
N ASN A 68 16.13 -5.10 -6.99
CA ASN A 68 17.13 -4.03 -6.91
C ASN A 68 17.17 -3.21 -8.21
N ALA A 69 17.90 -2.10 -8.20
CA ALA A 69 17.94 -1.14 -9.30
C ALA A 69 18.46 -1.73 -10.63
N ASP A 70 19.16 -2.85 -10.59
CA ASP A 70 19.62 -3.61 -11.75
C ASP A 70 18.49 -4.39 -12.45
N ASN A 71 17.28 -4.45 -11.87
CA ASN A 71 16.13 -5.24 -12.32
C ASN A 71 16.40 -6.74 -12.44
N PHE A 72 17.45 -7.23 -11.82
CA PHE A 72 17.88 -8.62 -11.89
C PHE A 72 18.04 -9.26 -10.52
N THR A 73 18.81 -8.63 -9.63
CA THR A 73 18.98 -9.10 -8.25
C THR A 73 17.81 -8.69 -7.37
N ARG A 74 17.68 -9.35 -6.21
CA ARG A 74 16.61 -9.04 -5.23
C ARG A 74 17.20 -8.86 -3.84
N THR A 75 16.64 -7.91 -3.11
CA THR A 75 16.80 -7.83 -1.66
C THR A 75 15.74 -8.72 -1.02
N PHE A 76 16.18 -9.70 -0.25
CA PHE A 76 15.35 -10.65 0.47
C PHE A 76 15.32 -10.32 1.96
N TYR A 77 14.18 -10.59 2.59
CA TYR A 77 13.98 -10.55 4.03
C TYR A 77 13.40 -11.88 4.53
N ASN A 78 13.43 -12.08 5.83
CA ASN A 78 12.91 -13.28 6.48
C ASN A 78 13.57 -14.57 5.94
N THR A 79 14.87 -14.50 5.62
CA THR A 79 15.63 -15.64 5.11
C THR A 79 16.04 -16.60 6.23
N ASN A 80 16.06 -16.11 7.47
CA ASN A 80 16.37 -16.87 8.69
C ASN A 80 15.78 -16.17 9.92
N LEU A 81 15.98 -16.75 11.11
CA LEU A 81 15.39 -16.21 12.36
C LEU A 81 15.97 -14.84 12.80
N PHE A 82 17.14 -14.46 12.29
CA PHE A 82 17.82 -13.21 12.66
C PHE A 82 17.57 -12.07 11.68
N ASP A 83 16.99 -12.36 10.52
CA ASP A 83 16.74 -11.43 9.43
C ASP A 83 15.22 -11.23 9.25
N GLN A 84 14.52 -11.00 10.33
CA GLN A 84 13.08 -10.80 10.29
C GLN A 84 12.72 -9.32 10.13
N LEU A 85 11.86 -9.01 9.17
CA LEU A 85 11.28 -7.68 9.09
C LEU A 85 10.48 -7.37 10.37
N PRO A 86 10.71 -6.20 10.98
CA PRO A 86 9.91 -5.80 12.14
C PRO A 86 8.43 -5.68 11.76
N VAL A 87 7.55 -6.13 12.65
CA VAL A 87 6.12 -5.89 12.52
C VAL A 87 5.86 -4.38 12.63
N LEU A 88 5.00 -3.87 11.79
CA LEU A 88 4.52 -2.49 11.93
C LEU A 88 3.48 -2.42 13.04
N THR A 89 3.63 -1.49 13.96
CA THR A 89 2.59 -1.18 14.95
C THR A 89 1.62 -0.17 14.36
N TYR A 90 0.34 -0.34 14.65
CA TYR A 90 -0.65 0.68 14.35
C TYR A 90 -0.35 1.97 15.11
N ASN A 91 -0.42 3.10 14.42
CA ASN A 91 -0.15 4.40 15.00
C ASN A 91 -1.26 5.41 14.68
N ALA A 92 -1.97 5.87 15.71
CA ALA A 92 -3.12 6.77 15.54
C ALA A 92 -2.74 8.14 14.94
N ALA A 93 -1.52 8.63 15.18
CA ALA A 93 -1.07 9.89 14.55
C ALA A 93 -0.81 9.71 13.05
N LEU A 94 -0.27 8.56 12.62
CA LEU A 94 -0.12 8.22 11.21
C LEU A 94 -1.48 7.95 10.56
N GLU A 95 -2.44 7.32 11.26
CA GLU A 95 -3.80 7.16 10.73
C GLU A 95 -4.48 8.51 10.50
N LYS A 96 -4.34 9.45 11.47
CA LYS A 96 -4.85 10.82 11.29
C LYS A 96 -4.24 11.47 10.06
N THR A 97 -2.94 11.29 9.84
CA THR A 97 -2.26 11.75 8.63
C THR A 97 -2.82 11.08 7.38
N ALA A 98 -2.97 9.76 7.38
CA ALA A 98 -3.54 9.01 6.25
C ALA A 98 -4.95 9.48 5.92
N LYS A 99 -5.79 9.78 6.92
CA LYS A 99 -7.13 10.36 6.73
C LYS A 99 -7.10 11.76 6.09
N VAL A 100 -6.14 12.60 6.47
CA VAL A 100 -5.94 13.92 5.83
C VAL A 100 -5.53 13.72 4.37
N ARG A 101 -4.51 12.88 4.13
CA ARG A 101 -4.00 12.61 2.80
C ARG A 101 -5.03 11.95 1.89
N ALA A 102 -5.84 11.02 2.39
CA ALA A 102 -6.91 10.39 1.62
C ALA A 102 -7.93 11.41 1.09
N LYS A 103 -8.26 12.44 1.87
CA LYS A 103 -9.09 13.56 1.38
C LYS A 103 -8.36 14.49 0.41
N GLU A 104 -7.06 14.66 0.57
CA GLU A 104 -6.25 15.52 -0.31
C GLU A 104 -6.05 14.88 -1.69
N ILE A 105 -5.81 13.56 -1.77
CA ILE A 105 -5.65 12.87 -3.06
C ILE A 105 -6.94 12.76 -3.87
N VAL A 106 -8.11 12.95 -3.26
CA VAL A 106 -9.37 13.19 -4.01
C VAL A 106 -9.27 14.43 -4.88
N LYS A 107 -8.67 15.51 -4.34
CA LYS A 107 -8.53 16.80 -5.04
C LYS A 107 -7.38 16.78 -6.04
N LYS A 108 -6.27 16.13 -5.67
CA LYS A 108 -5.06 15.99 -6.48
C LYS A 108 -4.37 14.68 -6.15
N PHE A 109 -4.47 13.70 -7.03
CA PHE A 109 -3.80 12.39 -6.86
C PHE A 109 -2.28 12.54 -7.05
N SER A 110 -1.59 12.83 -5.96
CA SER A 110 -0.15 13.14 -5.97
C SER A 110 0.45 13.05 -4.57
N HIS A 111 1.75 12.75 -4.49
CA HIS A 111 2.56 12.92 -3.27
C HIS A 111 2.85 14.40 -2.95
N THR A 112 2.50 15.32 -3.84
CA THR A 112 2.46 16.77 -3.55
C THR A 112 1.06 17.12 -3.10
N ARG A 113 0.95 17.72 -1.92
CA ARG A 113 -0.32 18.16 -1.33
C ARG A 113 -0.99 19.26 -2.17
N PRO A 114 -2.30 19.47 -2.05
CA PRO A 114 -2.99 20.53 -2.77
C PRO A 114 -2.44 21.95 -2.53
N ASN A 115 -1.81 22.17 -1.38
CA ASN A 115 -1.14 23.43 -1.03
C ASN A 115 0.29 23.58 -1.60
N GLY A 116 0.73 22.64 -2.44
CA GLY A 116 2.05 22.66 -3.08
C GLY A 116 3.19 22.07 -2.26
N THR A 117 2.97 21.72 -0.99
CA THR A 117 4.01 21.12 -0.13
C THR A 117 4.14 19.61 -0.35
N ARG A 118 5.24 19.00 0.12
CA ARG A 118 5.41 17.53 0.07
C ARG A 118 4.43 16.84 1.04
N CYS A 119 4.02 15.61 0.73
CA CYS A 119 3.12 14.81 1.57
C CYS A 119 3.59 14.72 3.03
N PHE A 120 4.90 14.66 3.25
CA PHE A 120 5.51 14.55 4.58
C PHE A 120 5.28 15.75 5.49
N THR A 121 4.85 16.90 4.96
CA THR A 121 4.43 18.05 5.82
C THR A 121 3.12 17.80 6.57
N ALA A 122 2.40 16.74 6.23
CA ALA A 122 1.21 16.30 6.97
C ALA A 122 1.53 15.36 8.13
N TYR A 123 2.76 14.85 8.20
CA TYR A 123 3.17 13.84 9.18
C TYR A 123 3.52 14.47 10.54
N PRO A 124 3.34 13.72 11.63
CA PRO A 124 3.94 14.08 12.90
C PRO A 124 5.47 14.04 12.79
N ASN A 125 6.16 14.65 13.76
CA ASN A 125 7.62 14.60 13.80
C ASN A 125 8.09 13.17 14.08
N MET A 126 8.48 12.45 13.03
CA MET A 126 8.94 11.06 13.07
C MET A 126 10.20 10.90 12.23
N ARG A 127 10.99 9.89 12.57
CA ARG A 127 12.12 9.44 11.75
C ARG A 127 11.60 8.54 10.64
N ALA A 128 12.28 8.49 9.50
CA ALA A 128 11.94 7.68 8.36
C ALA A 128 10.44 7.78 8.01
N LEU A 129 10.12 8.32 6.86
CA LEU A 129 8.75 8.55 6.42
C LEU A 129 8.54 7.91 5.05
N GLY A 130 7.36 7.31 4.85
CA GLY A 130 6.93 6.75 3.57
C GLY A 130 5.44 6.93 3.35
N GLU A 131 5.04 7.06 2.09
CA GLU A 131 3.62 7.16 1.71
C GLU A 131 3.35 6.25 0.52
N ASN A 132 2.29 5.44 0.60
CA ASN A 132 1.67 4.77 -0.54
C ASN A 132 0.29 5.36 -0.77
N ILE A 133 -0.06 5.62 -2.02
CA ILE A 133 -1.37 6.12 -2.43
C ILE A 133 -1.92 5.28 -3.59
N ALA A 134 -3.21 4.98 -3.55
CA ALA A 134 -3.92 4.31 -4.63
C ALA A 134 -5.34 4.85 -4.77
N CYS A 135 -5.95 4.66 -5.95
CA CYS A 135 -7.30 5.07 -6.23
C CYS A 135 -7.98 4.07 -7.17
N GLY A 136 -9.24 3.77 -6.89
CA GLY A 136 -10.08 2.94 -7.75
C GLY A 136 -10.24 1.48 -7.28
N GLN A 137 -9.36 0.98 -6.43
CA GLN A 137 -9.49 -0.35 -5.83
C GLN A 137 -10.70 -0.37 -4.90
N SER A 138 -11.59 -1.35 -5.08
CA SER A 138 -12.86 -1.43 -4.35
C SER A 138 -12.75 -2.16 -2.99
N SER A 139 -11.64 -2.87 -2.78
CA SER A 139 -11.41 -3.71 -1.60
C SER A 139 -9.97 -3.66 -1.11
N VAL A 140 -9.76 -4.06 0.16
CA VAL A 140 -8.43 -4.24 0.73
C VAL A 140 -7.59 -5.23 -0.07
N THR A 141 -8.18 -6.32 -0.54
CA THR A 141 -7.47 -7.31 -1.38
C THR A 141 -6.93 -6.66 -2.65
N GLU A 142 -7.75 -5.89 -3.35
CA GLU A 142 -7.34 -5.22 -4.58
C GLU A 142 -6.25 -4.18 -4.35
N VAL A 143 -6.35 -3.35 -3.31
CA VAL A 143 -5.32 -2.35 -3.03
C VAL A 143 -4.01 -2.97 -2.58
N MET A 144 -4.06 -4.04 -1.79
CA MET A 144 -2.84 -4.75 -1.38
C MET A 144 -2.16 -5.44 -2.57
N LEU A 145 -2.91 -6.00 -3.51
CA LEU A 145 -2.36 -6.52 -4.78
C LEU A 145 -1.74 -5.40 -5.62
N ALA A 146 -2.39 -4.24 -5.71
CA ALA A 146 -1.87 -3.09 -6.42
C ALA A 146 -0.55 -2.58 -5.81
N PHE A 147 -0.47 -2.49 -4.48
CA PHE A 147 0.75 -2.08 -3.78
C PHE A 147 1.84 -3.17 -3.78
N ALA A 148 1.47 -4.45 -3.95
CA ALA A 148 2.43 -5.54 -3.96
C ALA A 148 3.44 -5.47 -5.11
N GLU A 149 3.05 -4.96 -6.27
CA GLU A 149 3.93 -4.66 -7.43
C GLU A 149 4.92 -5.79 -7.77
N ILE A 150 4.50 -7.05 -7.64
CA ILE A 150 5.38 -8.23 -7.68
C ILE A 150 6.10 -8.36 -9.01
N ASP A 151 5.38 -8.12 -10.11
CA ASP A 151 5.86 -8.28 -11.48
C ASP A 151 6.34 -6.96 -12.11
N LYS A 152 6.45 -5.89 -11.32
CA LYS A 152 6.95 -4.60 -11.80
C LYS A 152 8.48 -4.56 -11.77
N PRO A 153 9.12 -3.80 -12.70
CA PRO A 153 10.54 -3.48 -12.59
C PRO A 153 10.80 -2.64 -11.32
N TYR A 154 12.06 -2.49 -10.93
CA TYR A 154 12.45 -1.72 -9.74
C TYR A 154 11.79 -0.33 -9.67
N SER A 155 11.78 0.40 -10.78
CA SER A 155 11.15 1.73 -10.84
C SER A 155 9.66 1.71 -10.51
N GLY A 156 8.96 0.60 -10.80
CA GLY A 156 7.55 0.40 -10.51
C GLY A 156 7.26 -0.29 -9.17
N GLN A 157 8.29 -0.61 -8.35
CA GLN A 157 8.12 -1.26 -7.04
C GLN A 157 8.21 -0.28 -5.87
N GLY A 158 7.81 0.96 -6.04
CA GLY A 158 7.86 2.00 -5.01
C GLY A 158 7.01 1.67 -3.79
N HIS A 159 5.77 1.24 -4.02
CA HIS A 159 4.85 0.86 -2.94
C HIS A 159 5.35 -0.39 -2.20
N ARG A 160 5.80 -1.40 -2.92
CA ARG A 160 6.38 -2.62 -2.35
C ARG A 160 7.58 -2.33 -1.47
N ARG A 161 8.52 -1.50 -1.94
CA ARG A 161 9.69 -1.11 -1.15
C ARG A 161 9.31 -0.38 0.13
N ASN A 162 8.28 0.47 0.11
CA ASN A 162 7.75 1.08 1.33
C ASN A 162 7.18 0.03 2.28
N MET A 163 6.35 -0.90 1.78
CA MET A 163 5.77 -1.95 2.61
C MET A 163 6.83 -2.87 3.25
N LEU A 164 7.96 -3.10 2.58
CA LEU A 164 9.04 -3.97 3.04
C LEU A 164 10.23 -3.22 3.66
N ASN A 165 10.13 -1.91 3.87
CA ASN A 165 11.23 -1.13 4.42
C ASN A 165 11.47 -1.49 5.90
N PRO A 166 12.70 -1.95 6.27
CA PRO A 166 13.03 -2.32 7.64
C PRO A 166 13.14 -1.10 8.59
N ASN A 167 13.29 0.11 8.03
CA ASN A 167 13.39 1.33 8.82
C ASN A 167 12.04 1.81 9.37
N PHE A 168 10.92 1.25 8.91
CA PHE A 168 9.60 1.56 9.43
C PHE A 168 9.21 0.56 10.51
N ASN A 169 8.66 1.05 11.62
CA ASN A 169 8.09 0.25 12.71
C ASN A 169 6.64 0.66 13.04
N ALA A 170 6.10 1.67 12.37
CA ALA A 170 4.75 2.17 12.58
C ALA A 170 4.04 2.45 11.24
N VAL A 171 2.72 2.26 11.22
CA VAL A 171 1.87 2.54 10.07
C VAL A 171 0.51 3.07 10.50
N GLY A 172 -0.07 3.94 9.68
CA GLY A 172 -1.48 4.31 9.72
C GLY A 172 -2.05 4.22 8.33
N CYS A 173 -3.21 3.60 8.19
CA CYS A 173 -3.91 3.42 6.93
C CYS A 173 -5.22 4.21 6.92
N ALA A 174 -5.69 4.60 5.73
CA ALA A 174 -7.01 5.17 5.53
C ALA A 174 -7.53 4.88 4.12
N CYS A 175 -8.82 4.60 4.02
CA CYS A 175 -9.56 4.62 2.77
C CYS A 175 -10.68 5.66 2.88
N TYR A 176 -10.70 6.62 1.97
CA TYR A 176 -11.79 7.59 1.85
C TYR A 176 -12.56 7.31 0.58
N LYS A 177 -13.81 6.91 0.73
CA LYS A 177 -14.71 6.58 -0.38
C LYS A 177 -15.50 7.83 -0.77
N VAL A 178 -15.52 8.16 -2.06
CA VAL A 178 -16.31 9.24 -2.65
C VAL A 178 -17.08 8.67 -3.83
N GLY A 179 -18.38 8.54 -3.71
CA GLY A 179 -19.21 7.83 -4.67
C GLY A 179 -18.74 6.37 -4.80
N ASN A 180 -18.39 5.97 -6.01
CA ASN A 180 -17.89 4.61 -6.30
C ASN A 180 -16.36 4.48 -6.24
N TYR A 181 -15.63 5.55 -5.94
CA TYR A 181 -14.17 5.54 -5.90
C TYR A 181 -13.65 5.50 -4.48
N CYS A 182 -12.70 4.60 -4.22
CA CYS A 182 -11.95 4.52 -2.97
C CYS A 182 -10.55 5.12 -3.17
N TYR A 183 -10.14 5.96 -2.23
CA TYR A 183 -8.83 6.62 -2.18
C TYR A 183 -8.07 6.11 -0.97
N TRP A 184 -7.02 5.34 -1.23
CA TRP A 184 -6.26 4.58 -0.24
C TRP A 184 -4.94 5.27 0.07
N VAL A 185 -4.58 5.27 1.33
CA VAL A 185 -3.30 5.82 1.81
C VAL A 185 -2.73 4.93 2.91
N GLN A 186 -1.46 4.57 2.76
CA GLN A 186 -0.63 4.03 3.84
C GLN A 186 0.43 5.08 4.18
N CYS A 187 0.48 5.49 5.45
CA CYS A 187 1.51 6.37 6.00
C CYS A 187 2.43 5.57 6.91
N PHE A 188 3.70 5.51 6.56
CA PHE A 188 4.73 4.79 7.32
C PHE A 188 5.62 5.75 8.08
N GLY A 189 6.14 5.29 9.22
CA GLY A 189 7.09 6.05 10.02
C GLY A 189 7.90 5.18 10.97
N ARG A 190 8.85 5.82 11.67
CA ARG A 190 9.58 5.24 12.79
C ARG A 190 9.36 6.09 14.03
N VAL A 191 8.73 5.49 15.04
CA VAL A 191 8.57 6.03 16.41
C VAL A 191 9.76 5.66 17.28
#